data_aafd039dd014921a9a11ea4af09ef186
#
_entry.id   aafd039dd014921a9a11ea4af09ef186
#
_cell.length_a   1.000
_cell.length_b   1.000
_cell.length_c   1.000
_cell.angle_alpha   90.00
_cell.angle_beta   90.00
_cell.angle_gamma   90.00
#
_symmetry.space_group_name_H-M   'P 1'
#
loop_
_entity.id
_entity.type
_entity.pdbx_description
1 polymer ?
#
loop_
_entity_poly.entity_id
_entity_poly.type
_entity_poly.pdbx_seq_one_letter_code
_entity_poly.pdbx_strand_id
1 'polypeptide(L)' 'MKRDTEIFNLIEAEHQRQLRGIELIASENFVSDQVMQAMGSCMTNKYAEGYPGKRYYGGCGVVDQSENLAIERICKLFWC' A
#
# COMPACT_ATOMS: atom_id res chain seq x y z
N MET A 1 -6.10 -0.18 24.27
CA MET A 1 -7.00 -1.10 23.54
C MET A 1 -6.36 -2.46 23.46
N LYS A 2 -7.12 -3.50 23.72
CA LYS A 2 -6.61 -4.85 23.54
C LYS A 2 -6.38 -5.16 22.07
N ARG A 3 -5.29 -5.85 21.80
CA ARG A 3 -5.02 -6.34 20.45
C ARG A 3 -6.05 -7.41 20.08
N ASP A 4 -6.59 -7.33 18.90
CA ASP A 4 -7.49 -8.34 18.34
C ASP A 4 -6.67 -9.55 17.89
N THR A 5 -6.44 -10.48 18.80
CA THR A 5 -5.60 -11.65 18.53
C THR A 5 -6.22 -12.61 17.53
N GLU A 6 -7.53 -12.62 17.40
CA GLU A 6 -8.20 -13.50 16.44
C GLU A 6 -7.83 -13.14 14.99
N ILE A 7 -7.96 -11.87 14.65
CA ILE A 7 -7.62 -11.44 13.28
C ILE A 7 -6.11 -11.53 13.02
N PHE A 8 -5.28 -11.18 14.00
CA PHE A 8 -3.83 -11.25 13.79
C PHE A 8 -3.32 -12.68 13.72
N ASN A 9 -3.97 -13.62 14.41
CA ASN A 9 -3.67 -15.05 14.24
C ASN A 9 -4.04 -15.54 12.85
N LEU A 10 -5.15 -15.06 12.29
CA LEU A 10 -5.56 -15.39 10.92
C LEU A 10 -4.58 -14.81 9.89
N ILE A 11 -4.10 -13.59 10.11
CA ILE A 11 -3.09 -12.98 9.25
C ILE A 11 -1.80 -13.81 9.26
N GLU A 12 -1.37 -14.26 10.44
CA GLU A 12 -0.19 -15.12 10.54
C GLU A 12 -0.42 -16.47 9.86
N ALA A 13 -1.61 -17.04 10.01
CA ALA A 13 -1.94 -18.31 9.32
C ALA A 13 -1.88 -18.12 7.80
N GLU A 14 -2.39 -17.02 7.27
CA GLU A 14 -2.33 -16.73 5.84
C GLU A 14 -0.88 -16.49 5.38
N HIS A 15 -0.07 -15.83 6.21
CA HIS A 15 1.34 -15.63 5.92
C HIS A 15 2.06 -16.98 5.79
N GLN A 16 1.82 -17.91 6.71
CA GLN A 16 2.40 -19.24 6.65
C GLN A 16 1.91 -20.01 5.42
N ARG A 17 0.62 -19.87 5.09
CA ARG A 17 0.08 -20.50 3.87
C ARG A 17 0.80 -20.01 2.62
N GLN A 18 1.03 -18.70 2.51
CA GLN A 18 1.74 -18.11 1.38
C GLN A 18 3.18 -18.58 1.29
N LEU A 19 3.86 -18.71 2.44
CA LEU A 19 5.25 -19.18 2.49
C LEU A 19 5.40 -20.64 2.03
N ARG A 20 4.39 -21.46 2.23
CA ARG A 20 4.44 -22.91 1.93
C ARG A 20 3.88 -23.27 0.58
N GLY A 21 3.12 -22.37 -0.03
CA GLY A 21 2.44 -22.64 -1.30
C GLY A 21 3.20 -22.11 -2.49
N ILE A 22 2.83 -22.61 -3.67
CA ILE A 22 3.26 -22.08 -4.95
C ILE A 22 2.01 -21.49 -5.60
N GLU A 23 2.07 -20.18 -5.90
CA GLU A 23 0.94 -19.49 -6.50
C GLU A 23 1.14 -19.34 -8.01
N LEU A 24 0.23 -19.90 -8.79
CA LEU A 24 0.30 -19.89 -10.24
C LEU A 24 -0.71 -18.95 -10.89
N ILE A 25 -1.44 -18.17 -10.08
CA ILE A 25 -2.44 -17.23 -10.59
C ILE A 25 -1.74 -15.92 -10.96
N ALA A 26 -1.89 -15.51 -12.22
CA ALA A 26 -1.19 -14.33 -12.75
C ALA A 26 -1.59 -13.02 -12.06
N SER A 27 -2.77 -12.97 -11.43
CA SER A 27 -3.25 -11.77 -10.74
C SER A 27 -2.65 -11.59 -9.35
N GLU A 28 -1.90 -12.56 -8.85
CA GLU A 28 -1.31 -12.48 -7.51
C GLU A 28 0.19 -12.25 -7.58
N ASN A 29 0.68 -11.42 -6.67
CA ASN A 29 2.09 -11.05 -6.63
C ASN A 29 2.52 -10.83 -5.17
N PHE A 30 3.71 -11.32 -4.85
CA PHE A 30 4.31 -11.07 -3.54
C PHE A 30 5.01 -9.71 -3.57
N VAL A 31 4.52 -8.80 -2.76
CA VAL A 31 5.10 -7.46 -2.65
C VAL A 31 6.18 -7.43 -1.58
N SER A 32 7.05 -6.42 -1.65
CA SER A 32 8.08 -6.22 -0.63
C SER A 32 7.47 -5.82 0.71
N ASP A 33 8.22 -6.02 1.78
CA ASP A 33 7.81 -5.59 3.12
C ASP A 33 7.54 -4.09 3.16
N GLN A 34 8.34 -3.30 2.47
CA GLN A 34 8.16 -1.84 2.43
C GLN A 34 6.85 -1.43 1.78
N VAL A 35 6.42 -2.13 0.73
CA VAL A 35 5.11 -1.88 0.11
C VAL A 35 3.99 -2.17 1.09
N MET A 36 4.06 -3.29 1.81
CA MET A 36 3.06 -3.63 2.82
C MET A 36 3.04 -2.60 3.95
N GLN A 37 4.21 -2.15 4.41
CA GLN A 37 4.30 -1.12 5.45
C GLN A 37 3.67 0.19 5.01
N ALA A 38 3.87 0.59 3.76
CA ALA A 38 3.26 1.81 3.24
C ALA A 38 1.74 1.69 3.17
N MET A 39 1.22 0.55 2.71
CA MET A 39 -0.22 0.32 2.63
C MET A 39 -0.89 0.25 3.99
N GLY A 40 -0.23 -0.32 4.98
CA GLY A 40 -0.74 -0.43 6.34
C GLY A 40 -0.37 0.75 7.25
N SER A 41 -0.04 1.88 6.67
CA SER A 41 0.33 3.10 7.40
C SER A 41 -0.87 4.02 7.59
N CYS A 42 -0.63 5.17 8.25
CA CYS A 42 -1.67 6.19 8.46
C CYS A 42 -2.20 6.76 7.15
N MET A 43 -1.50 6.60 6.04
CA MET A 43 -2.01 7.03 4.74
C MET A 43 -3.29 6.29 4.34
N THR A 44 -3.53 5.11 4.90
CA THR A 44 -4.78 4.37 4.72
C THR A 44 -6.01 5.16 5.16
N ASN A 45 -5.84 6.08 6.11
CA ASN A 45 -6.93 6.89 6.65
C ASN A 45 -7.33 8.05 5.73
N LYS A 46 -6.49 8.43 4.77
CA LYS A 46 -6.69 9.66 4.02
C LYS A 46 -7.37 9.41 2.69
N TYR A 47 -8.54 9.97 2.52
CA TYR A 47 -9.27 9.98 1.25
C TYR A 47 -8.73 11.14 0.40
N ALA A 48 -8.30 10.84 -0.81
CA ALA A 48 -7.58 11.81 -1.64
C ALA A 48 -8.04 11.77 -3.11
N GLU A 49 -9.37 11.77 -3.32
CA GLU A 49 -9.93 11.79 -4.66
C GLU A 49 -9.45 13.03 -5.43
N GLY A 50 -9.01 12.82 -6.65
CA GLY A 50 -8.45 13.86 -7.51
C GLY A 50 -6.96 13.62 -7.77
N TYR A 51 -6.25 14.69 -8.06
CA TYR A 51 -4.81 14.66 -8.37
C TYR A 51 -4.06 15.68 -7.53
N PRO A 52 -2.73 15.57 -7.41
CA PRO A 52 -1.96 16.56 -6.66
C PRO A 52 -2.27 17.99 -7.10
N GLY A 53 -2.61 18.84 -6.13
CA GLY A 53 -3.01 20.23 -6.38
C GLY A 53 -4.44 20.39 -6.89
N LYS A 54 -5.13 19.31 -7.17
CA LYS A 54 -6.53 19.34 -7.69
C LYS A 54 -7.39 18.31 -6.97
N ARG A 55 -7.47 18.42 -5.65
CA ARG A 55 -8.21 17.47 -4.81
C ARG A 55 -9.63 17.94 -4.54
N TYR A 56 -10.53 16.98 -4.40
CA TYR A 56 -11.89 17.24 -3.97
C TYR A 56 -11.99 17.43 -2.46
N TYR A 57 -10.99 17.01 -1.70
CA TYR A 57 -10.97 17.07 -0.24
C TYR A 57 -9.74 17.81 0.25
N GLY A 58 -9.86 18.47 1.40
CA GLY A 58 -8.74 19.16 2.03
C GLY A 58 -7.79 18.20 2.75
N GLY A 59 -6.64 18.72 3.17
CA GLY A 59 -5.69 17.97 3.97
C GLY A 59 -4.82 17.00 3.20
N CYS A 60 -4.64 17.21 1.90
CA CYS A 60 -3.91 16.30 1.03
C CYS A 60 -2.47 16.73 0.73
N GLY A 61 -1.93 17.70 1.49
CA GLY A 61 -0.59 18.23 1.20
C GLY A 61 0.53 17.18 1.24
N VAL A 62 0.47 16.26 2.20
CA VAL A 62 1.47 15.19 2.31
C VAL A 62 1.18 14.07 1.32
N VAL A 63 -0.08 13.73 1.12
CA VAL A 63 -0.47 12.73 0.10
C VAL A 63 -0.05 13.21 -1.30
N ASP A 64 -0.19 14.50 -1.58
CA ASP A 64 0.29 15.07 -2.85
C ASP A 64 1.79 14.83 -3.03
N GLN A 65 2.57 15.00 -1.98
CA GLN A 65 4.01 14.72 -2.03
C GLN A 65 4.29 13.25 -2.31
N SER A 66 3.51 12.35 -1.71
CA SER A 66 3.65 10.90 -1.94
C SER A 66 3.36 10.54 -3.40
N GLU A 67 2.28 11.07 -3.96
CA GLU A 67 1.93 10.80 -5.36
C GLU A 67 2.94 11.41 -6.32
N ASN A 68 3.40 12.64 -6.06
CA ASN A 68 4.43 13.27 -6.89
C ASN A 68 5.73 12.48 -6.86
N LEU A 69 6.10 11.94 -5.71
CA LEU A 69 7.28 11.08 -5.59
C LEU A 69 7.14 9.81 -6.42
N ALA A 70 5.95 9.19 -6.41
CA ALA A 70 5.68 8.00 -7.21
C ALA A 70 5.77 8.31 -8.71
N ILE A 71 5.20 9.43 -9.14
CA ILE A 71 5.28 9.88 -10.54
C ILE A 71 6.74 10.09 -10.95
N GLU A 72 7.51 10.80 -10.14
CA GLU A 72 8.92 11.07 -10.41
C GLU A 72 9.71 9.77 -10.56
N ARG A 73 9.51 8.84 -9.64
CA ARG A 73 10.26 7.58 -9.64
C ARG A 73 9.90 6.67 -10.79
N ILE A 74 8.61 6.59 -11.15
CA ILE A 74 8.20 5.75 -12.26
C ILE A 74 8.67 6.35 -13.59
N CYS A 75 8.70 7.66 -13.70
CA CYS A 75 9.24 8.33 -14.89
C CYS A 75 10.74 8.09 -15.04
N LYS A 76 11.48 8.10 -13.96
CA LYS A 76 12.91 7.74 -14.00
C LYS A 76 13.11 6.30 -14.47
N LEU A 77 12.27 5.38 -13.99
CA LEU A 77 12.38 3.97 -14.32
C LEU A 77 12.05 3.69 -15.80
N PHE A 78 11.06 4.36 -16.35
CA PHE A 78 10.55 4.11 -17.70
C PHE A 78 10.85 5.23 -18.72
N TRP A 79 11.67 6.19 -18.37
CA TRP A 79 12.12 7.24 -19.31
C TRP A 79 11.01 8.17 -19.80
N CYS A 80 10.02 8.48 -18.97
CA CYS A 80 8.94 9.39 -19.36
C CYS A 80 9.02 10.77 -18.69
#